data_2d9f4bd880a8f74dc5f0521d710875a6
#
_entry.id   2d9f4bd880a8f74dc5f0521d710875a6
#
_cell.length_a   1.000
_cell.length_b   1.000
_cell.length_c   1.000
_cell.angle_alpha   90.00
_cell.angle_beta   90.00
_cell.angle_gamma   90.00
#
_symmetry.space_group_name_H-M   'P 1'
#
loop_
_entity.id
_entity.type
_entity.pdbx_description
1 polymer ?
#
loop_
_entity_poly.entity_id
_entity_poly.type
_entity_poly.pdbx_seq_one_letter_code
_entity_poly.pdbx_strand_id
1 'polypeptide(L)'
;MGEAAKRWKAQNLPEEKKVTDVIWAEVLKEFKRIKQESLSSKTYIEWERRAERFEEVMNKRPSPTSGTDFVKKYARYWFDTMPSGSDSRKRYMDSVYKILEYGVNRHGMIERWLPPSKELAKELIGVSSKTKQERLTPPISEADLTLLLDTYKKENPRLYLAVGLIALHGLRLSELATLEVRDGNKLFVGSIKQNIQNQGKKIPPRRVFALDIKGKEGLGNELVAHYASGLYGLPEAVENQIKMVEEKGRFSDVGNTLSQQLNRTTIWKQLTKKTKGLTPYSLRHRWAFIAHKASDSPISVRDAASSMGHTTGTHLSFYGSWTSEASIEAAVARHQKNNFNIEV
;
A
#
# COMPACT_ATOMS: atom_id res chain seq x y z
N MET A 1 3.40 46.27 42.94
CA MET A 1 4.68 45.50 42.81
C MET A 1 5.78 46.54 42.55
N GLY A 2 6.78 46.63 43.47
CA GLY A 2 7.80 47.66 43.43
C GLY A 2 8.83 47.46 42.31
N GLU A 3 9.52 48.53 41.94
CA GLU A 3 10.57 48.58 40.92
C GLU A 3 11.67 47.52 41.13
N ALA A 4 11.98 47.16 42.38
CA ALA A 4 12.93 46.10 42.72
C ALA A 4 12.51 44.71 42.21
N ALA A 5 11.20 44.38 42.26
CA ALA A 5 10.69 43.12 41.77
C ALA A 5 10.68 43.09 40.20
N LYS A 6 10.53 44.26 39.55
CA LYS A 6 10.66 44.38 38.11
C LYS A 6 12.11 44.22 37.65
N ARG A 7 13.07 44.82 38.41
CA ARG A 7 14.53 44.64 38.13
C ARG A 7 15.01 43.21 38.36
N TRP A 8 14.55 42.55 39.44
CA TRP A 8 14.89 41.17 39.71
C TRP A 8 14.34 40.22 38.62
N LYS A 9 13.10 40.40 38.16
CA LYS A 9 12.53 39.68 37.03
C LYS A 9 13.30 39.90 35.73
N ALA A 10 13.78 41.10 35.48
CA ALA A 10 14.54 41.43 34.31
C ALA A 10 15.97 40.82 34.31
N GLN A 11 16.54 40.54 35.49
CA GLN A 11 17.89 39.99 35.64
C GLN A 11 17.94 38.48 35.83
N ASN A 12 16.87 37.82 36.30
CA ASN A 12 16.88 36.42 36.73
C ASN A 12 15.84 35.53 35.99
N LEU A 13 14.96 36.11 35.19
CA LEU A 13 14.31 35.27 34.19
C LEU A 13 15.33 35.03 33.07
N PRO A 14 15.54 33.75 32.64
CA PRO A 14 16.18 33.54 31.36
C PRO A 14 15.47 34.46 30.38
N GLU A 15 16.25 35.24 29.62
CA GLU A 15 15.69 36.03 28.51
C GLU A 15 14.62 35.14 27.90
N GLU A 16 13.33 35.52 28.07
CA GLU A 16 12.30 34.98 27.20
C GLU A 16 12.90 35.27 25.83
N LYS A 17 13.53 34.24 25.23
CA LYS A 17 13.85 34.30 23.81
C LYS A 17 12.63 34.91 23.24
N LYS A 18 12.71 36.18 22.83
CA LYS A 18 11.67 36.82 22.05
C LYS A 18 11.29 35.71 21.14
N VAL A 19 10.04 35.22 21.24
CA VAL A 19 9.49 34.27 20.29
C VAL A 19 9.54 35.09 19.02
N THR A 20 10.75 35.18 18.48
CA THR A 20 10.98 35.60 17.12
C THR A 20 10.09 34.64 16.42
N ASP A 21 9.18 35.15 15.61
CA ASP A 21 8.35 34.38 14.70
C ASP A 21 9.22 33.34 14.03
N VAL A 22 9.44 32.20 14.72
CA VAL A 22 10.03 31.00 14.10
C VAL A 22 8.97 30.64 13.11
N ILE A 23 9.20 31.13 11.93
CA ILE A 23 8.24 31.11 10.86
C ILE A 23 8.08 29.64 10.56
N TRP A 24 6.87 29.12 10.64
CA TRP A 24 6.56 27.73 10.28
C TRP A 24 7.19 27.33 8.94
N ALA A 25 7.47 28.31 8.08
CA ALA A 25 8.22 28.12 6.84
C ALA A 25 9.64 27.56 7.07
N GLU A 26 10.35 27.99 8.11
CA GLU A 26 11.71 27.46 8.46
C GLU A 26 11.61 26.05 9.02
N VAL A 27 10.66 25.80 9.92
CA VAL A 27 10.37 24.48 10.47
C VAL A 27 10.07 23.49 9.35
N LEU A 28 9.21 23.88 8.40
CA LEU A 28 8.84 23.05 7.25
C LEU A 28 10.02 22.81 6.31
N LYS A 29 10.82 23.85 6.04
CA LYS A 29 12.00 23.73 5.16
C LYS A 29 12.97 22.69 5.69
N GLU A 30 13.31 22.75 6.99
CA GLU A 30 14.22 21.77 7.58
C GLU A 30 13.59 20.39 7.67
N PHE A 31 12.34 20.28 8.06
CA PHE A 31 11.66 18.98 8.14
C PHE A 31 11.49 18.34 6.75
N LYS A 32 11.25 19.14 5.70
CA LYS A 32 11.26 18.66 4.30
C LYS A 32 12.61 18.07 3.94
N ARG A 33 13.74 18.72 4.29
CA ARG A 33 15.09 18.21 4.04
C ARG A 33 15.32 16.84 4.73
N ILE A 34 14.99 16.73 6.01
CA ILE A 34 15.12 15.46 6.77
C ILE A 34 14.25 14.37 6.14
N LYS A 35 13.03 14.69 5.71
CA LYS A 35 12.14 13.72 5.07
C LYS A 35 12.63 13.30 3.69
N GLN A 36 13.25 14.19 2.94
CA GLN A 36 13.85 13.89 1.64
C GLN A 36 15.00 12.88 1.77
N GLU A 37 15.82 13.02 2.81
CA GLU A 37 16.94 12.11 3.08
C GLU A 37 16.47 10.73 3.60
N SER A 38 15.34 10.67 4.31
CA SER A 38 14.85 9.46 4.99
C SER A 38 13.78 8.67 4.26
N LEU A 39 13.13 9.26 3.25
CA LEU A 39 12.02 8.65 2.53
C LEU A 39 12.41 8.30 1.08
N SER A 40 11.78 7.25 0.53
CA SER A 40 11.86 7.03 -0.92
C SER A 40 11.23 8.21 -1.67
N SER A 41 11.72 8.50 -2.87
CA SER A 41 11.26 9.64 -3.70
C SER A 41 9.73 9.70 -3.84
N LYS A 42 9.06 8.57 -4.04
CA LYS A 42 7.60 8.52 -4.13
C LYS A 42 6.92 8.89 -2.81
N THR A 43 7.40 8.31 -1.70
CA THR A 43 6.84 8.59 -0.37
C THR A 43 7.08 10.05 0.02
N TYR A 44 8.25 10.61 -0.36
CA TYR A 44 8.56 12.01 -0.13
C TYR A 44 7.58 12.92 -0.87
N ILE A 45 7.33 12.73 -2.16
CA ILE A 45 6.37 13.52 -2.96
C ILE A 45 4.96 13.49 -2.33
N GLU A 46 4.50 12.30 -1.90
CA GLU A 46 3.21 12.18 -1.22
C GLU A 46 3.20 12.89 0.15
N TRP A 47 4.31 12.86 0.87
CA TRP A 47 4.46 13.55 2.14
C TRP A 47 4.56 15.08 1.92
N GLU A 48 5.32 15.53 0.94
CA GLU A 48 5.51 16.94 0.58
C GLU A 48 4.18 17.63 0.28
N ARG A 49 3.31 17.01 -0.49
CA ARG A 49 1.94 17.53 -0.73
C ARG A 49 1.15 17.74 0.57
N ARG A 50 1.38 16.90 1.59
CA ARG A 50 0.75 17.08 2.90
C ARG A 50 1.38 18.24 3.69
N ALA A 51 2.69 18.44 3.54
CA ALA A 51 3.39 19.57 4.11
C ALA A 51 2.98 20.91 3.45
N GLU A 52 2.77 20.93 2.13
CA GLU A 52 2.23 22.08 1.41
C GLU A 52 0.84 22.47 1.93
N ARG A 53 -0.05 21.51 2.16
CA ARG A 53 -1.36 21.75 2.74
C ARG A 53 -1.28 22.27 4.19
N PHE A 54 -0.27 21.86 4.95
CA PHE A 54 0.01 22.45 6.25
C PHE A 54 0.35 23.93 6.12
N GLU A 55 1.25 24.28 5.21
CA GLU A 55 1.68 25.65 4.95
C GLU A 55 0.51 26.53 4.49
N GLU A 56 -0.34 26.04 3.60
CA GLU A 56 -1.55 26.74 3.15
C GLU A 56 -2.46 27.11 4.32
N VAL A 57 -2.68 26.20 5.29
CA VAL A 57 -3.53 26.47 6.45
C VAL A 57 -2.88 27.48 7.40
N MET A 58 -1.55 27.42 7.58
CA MET A 58 -0.82 28.42 8.38
C MET A 58 -0.94 29.82 7.81
N ASN A 59 -0.97 29.96 6.50
CA ASN A 59 -1.03 31.23 5.80
C ASN A 59 -2.45 31.79 5.61
N LYS A 60 -3.51 30.99 5.89
CA LYS A 60 -4.91 31.48 5.80
C LYS A 60 -5.25 32.42 6.94
N ARG A 61 -6.08 33.43 6.67
CA ARG A 61 -6.57 34.36 7.67
C ARG A 61 -7.99 33.99 8.15
N PRO A 62 -8.29 34.06 9.45
CA PRO A 62 -7.39 34.32 10.57
C PRO A 62 -6.39 33.12 10.76
N SER A 63 -5.12 33.45 10.98
CA SER A 63 -4.07 32.45 11.17
C SER A 63 -4.36 31.57 12.40
N PRO A 64 -3.94 30.30 12.41
CA PRO A 64 -4.04 29.46 13.60
C PRO A 64 -3.21 30.05 14.75
N THR A 65 -3.71 29.90 15.98
CA THR A 65 -3.07 30.44 17.20
C THR A 65 -2.48 29.37 18.10
N SER A 66 -2.79 28.11 17.86
CA SER A 66 -2.31 26.95 18.62
C SER A 66 -2.36 25.67 17.77
N GLY A 67 -1.69 24.60 18.23
CA GLY A 67 -1.77 23.29 17.58
C GLY A 67 -3.20 22.75 17.51
N THR A 68 -4.00 22.94 18.55
CA THR A 68 -5.43 22.56 18.56
C THR A 68 -6.24 23.34 17.54
N ASP A 69 -6.06 24.66 17.48
CA ASP A 69 -6.75 25.53 16.51
C ASP A 69 -6.33 25.16 15.08
N PHE A 70 -5.03 24.93 14.89
CA PHE A 70 -4.51 24.46 13.61
C PHE A 70 -5.19 23.18 13.13
N VAL A 71 -5.22 22.15 13.97
CA VAL A 71 -5.78 20.82 13.62
C VAL A 71 -7.27 20.93 13.26
N LYS A 72 -8.04 21.75 14.01
CA LYS A 72 -9.44 22.03 13.69
C LYS A 72 -9.61 22.71 12.34
N LYS A 73 -8.81 23.76 12.08
CA LYS A 73 -8.83 24.50 10.79
C LYS A 73 -8.40 23.59 9.64
N TYR A 74 -7.36 22.78 9.85
CA TYR A 74 -6.88 21.84 8.85
C TYR A 74 -7.96 20.82 8.45
N ALA A 75 -8.64 20.22 9.44
CA ALA A 75 -9.73 19.30 9.19
C ALA A 75 -10.88 19.99 8.43
N ARG A 76 -11.28 21.20 8.83
CA ARG A 76 -12.34 21.99 8.16
C ARG A 76 -12.01 22.27 6.69
N TYR A 77 -10.75 22.57 6.36
CA TYR A 77 -10.39 22.91 4.97
C TYR A 77 -10.21 21.69 4.07
N TRP A 78 -9.73 20.55 4.61
CA TRP A 78 -9.30 19.45 3.77
C TRP A 78 -10.14 18.18 3.92
N PHE A 79 -10.81 17.97 5.05
CA PHE A 79 -11.51 16.71 5.27
C PHE A 79 -12.88 16.62 4.60
N ASP A 80 -13.50 17.75 4.26
CA ASP A 80 -14.78 17.73 3.54
C ASP A 80 -14.68 17.07 2.16
N THR A 81 -13.51 17.12 1.53
CA THR A 81 -13.24 16.47 0.25
C THR A 81 -12.85 14.98 0.38
N MET A 82 -12.73 14.46 1.60
CA MET A 82 -12.28 13.11 1.89
C MET A 82 -13.37 12.33 2.63
N PRO A 83 -13.59 11.03 2.30
CA PRO A 83 -14.55 10.21 3.05
C PRO A 83 -14.20 10.14 4.54
N SER A 84 -15.23 10.20 5.40
CA SER A 84 -15.07 10.05 6.86
C SER A 84 -14.37 8.73 7.21
N GLY A 85 -13.47 8.75 8.18
CA GLY A 85 -12.72 7.59 8.64
C GLY A 85 -11.74 6.98 7.64
N SER A 86 -11.51 7.66 6.49
CA SER A 86 -10.62 7.16 5.44
C SER A 86 -9.15 7.12 5.88
N ASP A 87 -8.37 6.24 5.27
CA ASP A 87 -6.93 6.18 5.48
C ASP A 87 -6.22 7.46 5.02
N SER A 88 -6.80 8.17 4.06
CA SER A 88 -6.31 9.51 3.66
C SER A 88 -6.39 10.49 4.82
N ARG A 89 -7.56 10.66 5.46
CA ARG A 89 -7.69 11.54 6.63
C ARG A 89 -6.69 11.19 7.73
N LYS A 90 -6.51 9.88 8.03
CA LYS A 90 -5.55 9.40 9.03
C LYS A 90 -4.12 9.80 8.69
N ARG A 91 -3.69 9.56 7.44
CA ARG A 91 -2.34 9.91 6.98
C ARG A 91 -2.08 11.41 6.99
N TYR A 92 -3.08 12.20 6.63
CA TYR A 92 -2.97 13.67 6.67
C TYR A 92 -2.86 14.16 8.11
N MET A 93 -3.72 13.67 9.01
CA MET A 93 -3.66 14.01 10.43
C MET A 93 -2.32 13.61 11.06
N ASP A 94 -1.83 12.39 10.80
CA ASP A 94 -0.52 11.91 11.28
C ASP A 94 0.63 12.81 10.78
N SER A 95 0.57 13.29 9.55
CA SER A 95 1.56 14.22 9.02
C SER A 95 1.52 15.57 9.74
N VAL A 96 0.33 16.11 10.00
CA VAL A 96 0.13 17.35 10.75
C VAL A 96 0.70 17.22 12.17
N TYR A 97 0.39 16.13 12.87
CA TYR A 97 0.90 15.88 14.21
C TYR A 97 2.43 15.86 14.24
N LYS A 98 3.04 15.14 13.33
CA LYS A 98 4.51 15.05 13.22
C LYS A 98 5.17 16.39 12.92
N ILE A 99 4.53 17.26 12.13
CA ILE A 99 5.06 18.60 11.84
C ILE A 99 4.97 19.47 13.10
N LEU A 100 3.82 19.48 13.79
CA LEU A 100 3.64 20.25 15.01
C LEU A 100 4.61 19.79 16.12
N GLU A 101 4.71 18.47 16.36
CA GLU A 101 5.66 17.88 17.31
C GLU A 101 7.12 18.23 16.97
N TYR A 102 7.47 18.21 15.69
CA TYR A 102 8.81 18.59 15.25
C TYR A 102 9.11 20.05 15.53
N GLY A 103 8.16 20.96 15.26
CA GLY A 103 8.29 22.38 15.55
C GLY A 103 8.55 22.66 17.03
N VAL A 104 7.79 21.99 17.92
CA VAL A 104 7.96 22.20 19.38
C VAL A 104 9.23 21.53 19.89
N ASN A 105 9.44 20.24 19.57
CA ASN A 105 10.50 19.44 20.18
C ASN A 105 11.89 19.71 19.60
N ARG A 106 12.00 20.26 18.39
CA ARG A 106 13.27 20.47 17.69
C ARG A 106 13.59 21.91 17.36
N HIS A 107 12.56 22.76 17.13
CA HIS A 107 12.74 24.16 16.81
C HIS A 107 12.41 25.11 17.97
N GLY A 108 12.05 24.60 19.14
CA GLY A 108 11.76 25.42 20.31
C GLY A 108 10.48 26.25 20.19
N MET A 109 9.54 25.84 19.32
CA MET A 109 8.21 26.43 19.32
C MET A 109 7.56 26.24 20.67
N ILE A 110 6.79 27.23 21.12
CA ILE A 110 6.11 27.17 22.43
C ILE A 110 5.11 25.99 22.49
N GLU A 111 4.92 25.40 23.65
CA GLU A 111 4.11 24.20 23.87
C GLU A 111 2.66 24.31 23.39
N ARG A 112 2.09 25.52 23.32
CA ARG A 112 0.73 25.71 22.78
C ARG A 112 0.58 25.19 21.33
N TRP A 113 1.69 24.97 20.61
CA TRP A 113 1.70 24.39 19.26
C TRP A 113 1.77 22.88 19.25
N LEU A 114 1.88 22.22 20.41
CA LEU A 114 1.73 20.75 20.47
C LEU A 114 0.37 20.35 19.87
N PRO A 115 0.35 19.20 19.17
CA PRO A 115 -0.91 18.67 18.66
C PRO A 115 -1.85 18.37 19.83
N PRO A 116 -3.18 18.47 19.62
CA PRO A 116 -4.15 18.10 20.65
C PRO A 116 -4.13 16.59 20.93
N SER A 117 -4.99 16.16 21.88
CA SER A 117 -5.14 14.74 22.21
C SER A 117 -5.53 13.89 20.98
N LYS A 118 -5.21 12.60 21.04
CA LYS A 118 -5.57 11.64 19.99
C LYS A 118 -7.09 11.44 19.85
N GLU A 119 -7.85 11.74 20.91
CA GLU A 119 -9.32 11.68 20.92
C GLU A 119 -9.89 12.71 19.96
N LEU A 120 -9.43 13.97 20.03
CA LEU A 120 -9.85 15.01 19.08
C LEU A 120 -9.44 14.64 17.64
N ALA A 121 -8.27 14.05 17.46
CA ALA A 121 -7.88 13.58 16.13
C ALA A 121 -8.84 12.52 15.59
N LYS A 122 -9.24 11.55 16.40
CA LYS A 122 -10.20 10.50 16.02
C LYS A 122 -11.58 11.08 15.68
N GLU A 123 -12.05 12.04 16.47
CA GLU A 123 -13.29 12.77 16.20
C GLU A 123 -13.26 13.46 14.85
N LEU A 124 -12.23 14.23 14.55
CA LEU A 124 -12.08 14.95 13.28
C LEU A 124 -11.87 14.01 12.08
N ILE A 125 -11.15 12.93 12.24
CA ILE A 125 -11.00 11.89 11.22
C ILE A 125 -12.35 11.25 10.92
N GLY A 126 -13.16 11.03 11.95
CA GLY A 126 -14.47 10.42 11.86
C GLY A 126 -14.41 8.90 11.73
N VAL A 127 -15.58 8.30 11.59
CA VAL A 127 -15.77 6.85 11.44
C VAL A 127 -16.10 6.52 9.98
N SER A 128 -15.51 5.46 9.46
CA SER A 128 -15.85 4.99 8.12
C SER A 128 -17.23 4.31 8.14
N SER A 129 -18.08 4.70 7.20
CA SER A 129 -19.35 4.03 6.97
C SER A 129 -19.18 2.62 6.36
N LYS A 130 -18.00 2.33 5.80
CA LYS A 130 -17.69 1.02 5.22
C LYS A 130 -17.02 0.11 6.24
N THR A 131 -17.49 -1.12 6.33
CA THR A 131 -16.82 -2.18 7.08
C THR A 131 -15.41 -2.45 6.53
N LYS A 132 -14.58 -3.13 7.30
CA LYS A 132 -13.25 -3.54 6.82
C LYS A 132 -13.36 -4.40 5.56
N GLN A 133 -14.39 -5.26 5.52
CA GLN A 133 -14.63 -6.19 4.42
C GLN A 133 -15.06 -5.50 3.13
N GLU A 134 -15.94 -4.47 3.22
CA GLU A 134 -16.36 -3.66 2.07
C GLU A 134 -15.25 -2.78 1.46
N ARG A 135 -14.17 -2.58 2.20
CA ARG A 135 -12.98 -1.85 1.74
C ARG A 135 -11.97 -2.74 1.01
N LEU A 136 -12.11 -4.06 1.12
CA LEU A 136 -11.21 -4.99 0.45
C LEU A 136 -11.55 -5.09 -1.04
N THR A 137 -10.54 -5.04 -1.86
CA THR A 137 -10.65 -5.37 -3.28
C THR A 137 -11.01 -6.85 -3.43
N PRO A 138 -12.11 -7.21 -4.11
CA PRO A 138 -12.49 -8.60 -4.29
C PRO A 138 -11.49 -9.35 -5.17
N PRO A 139 -11.33 -10.67 -5.00
CA PRO A 139 -10.62 -11.49 -5.98
C PRO A 139 -11.40 -11.53 -7.29
N ILE A 140 -10.70 -11.64 -8.43
CA ILE A 140 -11.35 -11.95 -9.70
C ILE A 140 -11.85 -13.40 -9.68
N SER A 141 -13.06 -13.64 -10.20
CA SER A 141 -13.61 -14.99 -10.28
C SER A 141 -12.88 -15.85 -11.31
N GLU A 142 -12.92 -17.18 -11.15
CA GLU A 142 -12.32 -18.12 -12.11
C GLU A 142 -12.90 -17.94 -13.51
N ALA A 143 -14.22 -17.78 -13.63
CA ALA A 143 -14.90 -17.57 -14.90
C ALA A 143 -14.46 -16.25 -15.58
N ASP A 144 -14.38 -15.15 -14.81
CA ASP A 144 -13.97 -13.86 -15.35
C ASP A 144 -12.48 -13.85 -15.71
N LEU A 145 -11.62 -14.53 -14.95
CA LEU A 145 -10.21 -14.68 -15.29
C LEU A 145 -10.03 -15.51 -16.56
N THR A 146 -10.77 -16.60 -16.70
CA THR A 146 -10.76 -17.43 -17.91
C THR A 146 -11.16 -16.63 -19.14
N LEU A 147 -12.29 -15.92 -19.06
CA LEU A 147 -12.75 -15.04 -20.13
C LEU A 147 -11.69 -13.98 -20.49
N LEU A 148 -11.08 -13.36 -19.48
CA LEU A 148 -10.05 -12.34 -19.66
C LEU A 148 -8.83 -12.89 -20.39
N LEU A 149 -8.32 -14.04 -19.94
CA LEU A 149 -7.15 -14.68 -20.53
C LEU A 149 -7.44 -15.18 -21.96
N ASP A 150 -8.61 -15.79 -22.20
CA ASP A 150 -8.97 -16.27 -23.52
C ASP A 150 -9.14 -15.12 -24.52
N THR A 151 -9.67 -13.98 -24.06
CA THR A 151 -9.76 -12.76 -24.86
C THR A 151 -8.37 -12.22 -25.18
N TYR A 152 -7.49 -12.07 -24.16
CA TYR A 152 -6.16 -11.53 -24.38
C TYR A 152 -5.25 -12.47 -25.18
N LYS A 153 -5.41 -13.79 -25.06
CA LYS A 153 -4.65 -14.75 -25.88
C LYS A 153 -4.85 -14.48 -27.38
N LYS A 154 -6.06 -14.05 -27.77
CA LYS A 154 -6.42 -13.73 -29.16
C LYS A 154 -6.06 -12.31 -29.57
N GLU A 155 -6.35 -11.33 -28.69
CA GLU A 155 -6.30 -9.91 -29.06
C GLU A 155 -4.98 -9.24 -28.65
N ASN A 156 -4.36 -9.66 -27.54
CA ASN A 156 -3.15 -9.06 -26.99
C ASN A 156 -2.32 -10.07 -26.22
N PRO A 157 -1.50 -10.91 -26.89
CA PRO A 157 -0.68 -11.94 -26.25
C PRO A 157 0.26 -11.40 -25.15
N ARG A 158 0.70 -10.15 -25.25
CA ARG A 158 1.54 -9.51 -24.25
C ARG A 158 0.77 -9.24 -22.94
N LEU A 159 -0.49 -8.80 -23.02
CA LEU A 159 -1.37 -8.68 -21.85
C LEU A 159 -1.77 -10.05 -21.32
N TYR A 160 -2.00 -11.04 -22.19
CA TYR A 160 -2.22 -12.43 -21.77
C TYR A 160 -1.11 -12.93 -20.86
N LEU A 161 0.15 -12.77 -21.30
CA LEU A 161 1.31 -13.15 -20.49
C LEU A 161 1.34 -12.41 -19.15
N ALA A 162 1.28 -11.08 -19.16
CA ALA A 162 1.39 -10.26 -17.97
C ALA A 162 0.30 -10.56 -16.93
N VAL A 163 -0.96 -10.65 -17.39
CA VAL A 163 -2.12 -10.94 -16.55
C VAL A 163 -2.09 -12.36 -16.01
N GLY A 164 -1.73 -13.32 -16.85
CA GLY A 164 -1.61 -14.72 -16.47
C GLY A 164 -0.52 -14.92 -15.40
N LEU A 165 0.68 -14.37 -15.60
CA LEU A 165 1.74 -14.42 -14.60
C LEU A 165 1.30 -13.83 -13.26
N ILE A 166 0.63 -12.67 -13.26
CA ILE A 166 0.14 -12.04 -12.04
C ILE A 166 -0.93 -12.89 -11.35
N ALA A 167 -1.95 -13.31 -12.09
CA ALA A 167 -3.10 -13.99 -11.52
C ALA A 167 -2.78 -15.42 -11.04
N LEU A 168 -1.95 -16.14 -11.79
CA LEU A 168 -1.63 -17.54 -11.48
C LEU A 168 -0.49 -17.67 -10.45
N HIS A 169 0.43 -16.70 -10.35
CA HIS A 169 1.54 -16.75 -9.39
C HIS A 169 1.38 -15.77 -8.21
N GLY A 170 0.27 -15.04 -8.13
CA GLY A 170 0.00 -14.12 -7.03
C GLY A 170 0.95 -12.92 -6.96
N LEU A 171 1.42 -12.42 -8.10
CA LEU A 171 2.40 -11.34 -8.16
C LEU A 171 1.76 -9.96 -7.87
N ARG A 172 2.58 -9.04 -7.32
CA ARG A 172 2.24 -7.61 -7.42
C ARG A 172 2.49 -7.16 -8.86
N LEU A 173 1.69 -6.21 -9.35
CA LEU A 173 1.86 -5.71 -10.72
C LEU A 173 3.28 -5.20 -10.97
N SER A 174 3.88 -4.54 -9.97
CA SER A 174 5.24 -4.02 -10.06
C SER A 174 6.32 -5.10 -10.01
N GLU A 175 5.99 -6.32 -9.58
CA GLU A 175 6.94 -7.44 -9.51
C GLU A 175 7.28 -8.00 -10.88
N LEU A 176 6.55 -7.63 -11.93
CA LEU A 176 6.96 -7.90 -13.31
C LEU A 176 8.35 -7.32 -13.66
N ALA A 177 8.81 -6.31 -12.92
CA ALA A 177 10.15 -5.74 -13.09
C ALA A 177 11.29 -6.60 -12.53
N THR A 178 10.98 -7.66 -11.80
CA THR A 178 11.99 -8.44 -11.07
C THR A 178 11.82 -9.95 -11.26
N LEU A 179 11.24 -10.32 -12.42
CA LEU A 179 11.05 -11.74 -12.76
C LEU A 179 12.38 -12.37 -13.16
N GLU A 180 12.64 -13.52 -12.59
CA GLU A 180 13.77 -14.38 -12.95
C GLU A 180 13.27 -15.81 -13.16
N VAL A 181 13.65 -16.44 -14.26
CA VAL A 181 13.39 -17.87 -14.49
C VAL A 181 14.68 -18.64 -14.28
N ARG A 182 14.64 -19.64 -13.43
CA ARG A 182 15.78 -20.49 -13.07
C ARG A 182 15.40 -21.97 -13.18
N ASP A 183 16.39 -22.84 -13.32
CA ASP A 183 16.24 -24.30 -13.30
C ASP A 183 15.07 -24.81 -14.17
N GLY A 184 15.04 -24.41 -15.43
CA GLY A 184 13.97 -24.75 -16.37
C GLY A 184 12.79 -23.77 -16.28
N ASN A 185 11.77 -24.09 -15.49
CA ASN A 185 10.54 -23.26 -15.43
C ASN A 185 10.21 -22.76 -14.03
N LYS A 186 11.21 -22.58 -13.17
CA LYS A 186 10.99 -22.05 -11.82
C LYS A 186 11.00 -20.52 -11.83
N LEU A 187 9.86 -19.92 -11.50
CA LEU A 187 9.75 -18.46 -11.43
C LEU A 187 10.18 -17.93 -10.06
N PHE A 188 11.06 -16.94 -10.07
CA PHE A 188 11.51 -16.19 -8.91
C PHE A 188 11.19 -14.72 -9.07
N VAL A 189 11.00 -14.04 -7.95
CA VAL A 189 10.62 -12.62 -7.91
C VAL A 189 11.47 -11.90 -6.88
N GLY A 190 12.14 -10.85 -7.31
CA GLY A 190 12.95 -9.98 -6.46
C GLY A 190 12.09 -9.09 -5.55
N SER A 191 12.71 -8.54 -4.53
CA SER A 191 12.04 -7.62 -3.61
C SER A 191 11.95 -6.22 -4.23
N ILE A 192 10.72 -5.72 -4.38
CA ILE A 192 10.44 -4.35 -4.85
C ILE A 192 10.15 -3.37 -3.72
N LYS A 193 9.97 -3.87 -2.49
CA LYS A 193 9.62 -3.05 -1.34
C LYS A 193 10.76 -3.05 -0.34
N GLN A 194 11.42 -1.91 -0.20
CA GLN A 194 12.38 -1.69 0.87
C GLN A 194 11.65 -1.10 2.08
N ASN A 195 11.72 -1.79 3.22
CA ASN A 195 11.31 -1.26 4.52
C ASN A 195 12.55 -0.67 5.20
N ILE A 196 12.37 0.23 6.16
CA ILE A 196 13.46 0.80 6.98
C ILE A 196 14.36 -0.31 7.57
N GLN A 197 13.76 -1.42 8.00
CA GLN A 197 14.48 -2.59 8.55
C GLN A 197 15.33 -3.33 7.51
N ASN A 198 15.00 -3.19 6.22
CA ASN A 198 15.65 -3.85 5.09
C ASN A 198 16.45 -2.87 4.22
N GLN A 199 16.55 -1.62 4.63
CA GLN A 199 17.30 -0.61 3.88
C GLN A 199 18.77 -1.00 3.83
N GLY A 200 19.31 -1.09 2.61
CA GLY A 200 20.68 -1.55 2.37
C GLY A 200 20.90 -3.07 2.41
N LYS A 201 19.89 -3.89 2.73
CA LYS A 201 20.01 -5.35 2.70
C LYS A 201 19.57 -5.90 1.35
N LYS A 202 20.40 -6.74 0.75
CA LYS A 202 20.04 -7.49 -0.47
C LYS A 202 19.14 -8.66 -0.08
N ILE A 203 17.83 -8.51 -0.31
CA ILE A 203 16.86 -9.59 -0.06
C ILE A 203 16.89 -10.54 -1.26
N PRO A 204 17.14 -11.84 -1.06
CA PRO A 204 17.16 -12.79 -2.16
C PRO A 204 15.79 -12.90 -2.84
N PRO A 205 15.74 -13.14 -4.15
CA PRO A 205 14.49 -13.42 -4.83
C PRO A 205 13.76 -14.63 -4.22
N ARG A 206 12.46 -14.49 -4.05
CA ARG A 206 11.61 -15.59 -3.57
C ARG A 206 11.07 -16.40 -4.73
N ARG A 207 10.96 -17.71 -4.53
CA ARG A 207 10.25 -18.58 -5.45
C ARG A 207 8.74 -18.34 -5.33
N VAL A 208 8.04 -18.33 -6.47
CA VAL A 208 6.58 -18.26 -6.55
C VAL A 208 6.04 -19.48 -7.28
N PHE A 209 4.81 -19.87 -6.98
CA PHE A 209 4.17 -21.07 -7.49
C PHE A 209 2.85 -20.70 -8.17
N ALA A 210 2.56 -21.41 -9.26
CA ALA A 210 1.29 -21.24 -9.95
C ALA A 210 0.15 -21.95 -9.19
N LEU A 211 -1.00 -21.29 -9.14
CA LEU A 211 -2.28 -21.90 -8.84
C LEU A 211 -3.13 -21.75 -10.10
N ASP A 212 -3.19 -22.84 -10.87
CA ASP A 212 -3.85 -22.85 -12.16
C ASP A 212 -5.38 -22.68 -12.06
N ILE A 213 -6.01 -22.45 -13.19
CA ILE A 213 -7.47 -22.45 -13.32
C ILE A 213 -7.91 -23.90 -13.51
N LYS A 214 -8.97 -24.31 -12.86
CA LYS A 214 -9.57 -25.64 -13.04
C LYS A 214 -9.89 -25.89 -14.52
N GLY A 215 -9.39 -26.98 -15.08
CA GLY A 215 -9.50 -27.32 -16.50
C GLY A 215 -8.47 -26.62 -17.40
N LYS A 216 -7.48 -25.93 -16.82
CA LYS A 216 -6.32 -25.35 -17.52
C LYS A 216 -5.04 -25.66 -16.72
N GLU A 217 -4.89 -26.90 -16.32
CA GLU A 217 -3.75 -27.39 -15.54
C GLU A 217 -2.46 -27.26 -16.34
N GLY A 218 -1.40 -26.75 -15.70
CA GLY A 218 -0.10 -26.48 -16.34
C GLY A 218 0.02 -25.11 -16.99
N LEU A 219 -1.07 -24.31 -17.04
CA LEU A 219 -1.07 -23.00 -17.69
C LEU A 219 -0.02 -22.04 -17.08
N GLY A 220 0.15 -22.06 -15.76
CA GLY A 220 1.15 -21.22 -15.12
C GLY A 220 2.57 -21.53 -15.56
N ASN A 221 2.92 -22.84 -15.68
CA ASN A 221 4.22 -23.26 -16.18
C ASN A 221 4.39 -22.95 -17.68
N GLU A 222 3.33 -23.10 -18.48
CA GLU A 222 3.32 -22.69 -19.89
C GLU A 222 3.66 -21.20 -20.04
N LEU A 223 3.03 -20.34 -19.26
CA LEU A 223 3.31 -18.90 -19.30
C LEU A 223 4.73 -18.56 -18.87
N VAL A 224 5.28 -19.24 -17.88
CA VAL A 224 6.69 -19.07 -17.49
C VAL A 224 7.61 -19.49 -18.62
N ALA A 225 7.32 -20.61 -19.32
CA ALA A 225 8.09 -21.05 -20.48
C ALA A 225 8.00 -20.06 -21.64
N HIS A 226 6.82 -19.51 -21.92
CA HIS A 226 6.63 -18.46 -22.94
C HIS A 226 7.44 -17.20 -22.60
N TYR A 227 7.45 -16.77 -21.34
CA TYR A 227 8.27 -15.66 -20.89
C TYR A 227 9.77 -15.94 -21.03
N ALA A 228 10.23 -17.10 -20.59
CA ALA A 228 11.64 -17.49 -20.62
C ALA A 228 12.18 -17.65 -22.05
N SER A 229 11.38 -18.16 -22.97
CA SER A 229 11.75 -18.34 -24.38
C SER A 229 11.64 -17.04 -25.22
N GLY A 230 11.03 -16.00 -24.65
CA GLY A 230 10.74 -14.77 -25.39
C GLY A 230 9.61 -14.92 -26.44
N LEU A 231 8.83 -16.02 -26.40
CA LEU A 231 7.70 -16.23 -27.31
C LEU A 231 6.66 -15.10 -27.16
N TYR A 232 6.39 -14.72 -25.91
CA TYR A 232 5.62 -13.51 -25.59
C TYR A 232 6.47 -12.59 -24.70
N GLY A 233 6.62 -11.33 -25.11
CA GLY A 233 7.14 -10.27 -24.23
C GLY A 233 6.06 -9.72 -23.30
N LEU A 234 6.46 -8.94 -22.34
CA LEU A 234 5.54 -8.10 -21.59
C LEU A 234 5.04 -6.94 -22.48
N PRO A 235 3.93 -6.26 -22.13
CA PRO A 235 3.49 -5.09 -22.89
C PRO A 235 4.63 -4.07 -23.04
N GLU A 236 4.85 -3.55 -24.22
CA GLU A 236 5.99 -2.69 -24.55
C GLU A 236 6.16 -1.50 -23.60
N ALA A 237 5.05 -0.83 -23.27
CA ALA A 237 5.10 0.26 -22.30
C ALA A 237 5.53 -0.19 -20.90
N VAL A 238 5.23 -1.45 -20.52
CA VAL A 238 5.69 -2.05 -19.26
C VAL A 238 7.18 -2.35 -19.34
N GLU A 239 7.66 -2.94 -20.44
CA GLU A 239 9.09 -3.20 -20.66
C GLU A 239 9.91 -1.90 -20.63
N ASN A 240 9.40 -0.84 -21.25
CA ASN A 240 10.05 0.48 -21.22
C ASN A 240 10.13 1.03 -19.79
N GLN A 241 9.09 0.83 -18.97
CA GLN A 241 9.16 1.23 -17.56
C GLN A 241 10.14 0.34 -16.76
N ILE A 242 10.25 -0.94 -17.07
CA ILE A 242 11.23 -1.84 -16.43
C ILE A 242 12.66 -1.35 -16.70
N LYS A 243 13.00 -1.01 -17.93
CA LYS A 243 14.31 -0.43 -18.27
C LYS A 243 14.61 0.86 -17.49
N MET A 244 13.59 1.69 -17.26
CA MET A 244 13.72 2.92 -16.48
C MET A 244 13.84 2.71 -14.96
N VAL A 245 13.51 1.51 -14.44
CA VAL A 245 13.64 1.22 -13.00
C VAL A 245 15.12 1.26 -12.57
N GLU A 246 16.03 0.79 -13.40
CA GLU A 246 17.47 0.81 -13.11
C GLU A 246 17.98 2.25 -12.89
N GLU A 247 17.45 3.21 -13.66
CA GLU A 247 17.83 4.63 -13.56
C GLU A 247 17.10 5.37 -12.44
N LYS A 248 15.78 5.11 -12.28
CA LYS A 248 14.89 5.90 -11.42
C LYS A 248 14.48 5.21 -10.12
N GLY A 249 14.73 3.91 -9.97
CA GLY A 249 14.36 3.11 -8.79
C GLY A 249 12.85 3.02 -8.52
N ARG A 250 11.99 3.31 -9.51
CA ARG A 250 10.54 3.47 -9.34
C ARG A 250 9.74 2.25 -9.81
N PHE A 251 9.83 1.14 -9.11
CA PHE A 251 9.03 -0.08 -9.40
C PHE A 251 7.52 0.17 -9.52
N SER A 252 6.98 1.16 -8.80
CA SER A 252 5.54 1.46 -8.84
C SER A 252 5.05 1.88 -10.22
N ASP A 253 5.91 2.47 -11.05
CA ASP A 253 5.52 2.98 -12.36
C ASP A 253 5.24 1.83 -13.33
N VAL A 254 5.94 0.70 -13.17
CA VAL A 254 5.65 -0.55 -13.89
C VAL A 254 4.21 -1.02 -13.62
N GLY A 255 3.82 -1.09 -12.35
CA GLY A 255 2.46 -1.49 -11.96
C GLY A 255 1.38 -0.48 -12.39
N ASN A 256 1.68 0.81 -12.32
CA ASN A 256 0.76 1.87 -12.78
C ASN A 256 0.54 1.78 -14.29
N THR A 257 1.61 1.58 -15.08
CA THR A 257 1.54 1.45 -16.54
C THR A 257 0.71 0.25 -16.95
N LEU A 258 0.92 -0.91 -16.32
CA LEU A 258 0.08 -2.08 -16.58
C LEU A 258 -1.39 -1.83 -16.21
N SER A 259 -1.65 -1.20 -15.07
CA SER A 259 -3.00 -0.84 -14.63
C SER A 259 -3.70 0.07 -15.65
N GLN A 260 -2.98 1.05 -16.19
CA GLN A 260 -3.51 1.94 -17.22
C GLN A 260 -3.84 1.19 -18.51
N GLN A 261 -2.99 0.24 -18.93
CA GLN A 261 -3.25 -0.57 -20.10
C GLN A 261 -4.48 -1.46 -19.92
N LEU A 262 -4.61 -2.15 -18.79
CA LEU A 262 -5.81 -2.94 -18.47
C LEU A 262 -7.08 -2.07 -18.52
N ASN A 263 -7.05 -0.92 -17.88
CA ASN A 263 -8.20 -0.01 -17.83
C ASN A 263 -8.64 0.54 -19.20
N ARG A 264 -7.78 0.46 -20.22
CA ARG A 264 -8.11 0.87 -21.60
C ARG A 264 -8.84 -0.23 -22.38
N THR A 265 -8.69 -1.50 -22.00
CA THR A 265 -9.30 -2.62 -22.71
C THR A 265 -10.81 -2.72 -22.47
N THR A 266 -11.55 -3.11 -23.49
CA THR A 266 -13.01 -3.25 -23.42
C THR A 266 -13.42 -4.33 -22.43
N ILE A 267 -12.76 -5.49 -22.48
CA ILE A 267 -13.07 -6.61 -21.60
C ILE A 267 -12.86 -6.25 -20.12
N TRP A 268 -11.77 -5.55 -19.76
CA TRP A 268 -11.54 -5.14 -18.39
C TRP A 268 -12.60 -4.15 -17.89
N LYS A 269 -13.01 -3.20 -18.74
CA LYS A 269 -14.11 -2.26 -18.43
C LYS A 269 -15.44 -2.97 -18.20
N GLN A 270 -15.73 -4.02 -18.96
CA GLN A 270 -16.93 -4.84 -18.75
C GLN A 270 -16.88 -5.56 -17.40
N LEU A 271 -15.75 -6.19 -17.06
CA LEU A 271 -15.55 -6.89 -15.79
C LEU A 271 -15.66 -5.96 -14.59
N THR A 272 -15.09 -4.75 -14.67
CA THR A 272 -15.15 -3.76 -13.58
C THR A 272 -16.58 -3.19 -13.39
N LYS A 273 -17.38 -3.13 -14.43
CA LYS A 273 -18.82 -2.80 -14.34
C LYS A 273 -19.62 -3.93 -13.68
N LYS A 274 -19.32 -5.19 -14.04
CA LYS A 274 -19.97 -6.38 -13.50
C LYS A 274 -19.66 -6.56 -12.03
N THR A 275 -18.40 -6.38 -11.63
CA THR A 275 -17.92 -6.64 -10.28
C THR A 275 -17.45 -5.33 -9.61
N LYS A 276 -18.29 -4.79 -8.72
CA LYS A 276 -17.96 -3.56 -7.98
C LYS A 276 -16.69 -3.75 -7.15
N GLY A 277 -15.76 -2.82 -7.30
CA GLY A 277 -14.50 -2.84 -6.55
C GLY A 277 -13.40 -3.70 -7.18
N LEU A 278 -13.64 -4.31 -8.37
CA LEU A 278 -12.62 -5.01 -9.12
C LEU A 278 -11.52 -4.04 -9.55
N THR A 279 -10.27 -4.38 -9.27
CA THR A 279 -9.08 -3.59 -9.64
C THR A 279 -8.02 -4.54 -10.21
N PRO A 280 -6.97 -4.05 -10.87
CA PRO A 280 -5.86 -4.91 -11.30
C PRO A 280 -5.23 -5.72 -10.16
N TYR A 281 -5.35 -5.27 -8.92
CA TYR A 281 -4.89 -6.00 -7.73
C TYR A 281 -5.76 -7.24 -7.41
N SER A 282 -6.99 -7.29 -7.92
CA SER A 282 -7.90 -8.45 -7.84
C SER A 282 -7.30 -9.72 -8.45
N LEU A 283 -6.41 -9.58 -9.45
CA LEU A 283 -5.66 -10.68 -10.04
C LEU A 283 -4.80 -11.39 -8.98
N ARG A 284 -4.06 -10.63 -8.18
CA ARG A 284 -3.25 -11.17 -7.08
C ARG A 284 -4.12 -11.72 -5.94
N HIS A 285 -5.24 -11.08 -5.65
CA HIS A 285 -6.18 -11.55 -4.62
C HIS A 285 -6.81 -12.89 -4.97
N ARG A 286 -7.00 -13.19 -6.28
CA ARG A 286 -7.43 -14.51 -6.73
C ARG A 286 -6.49 -15.62 -6.23
N TRP A 287 -5.19 -15.45 -6.38
CA TRP A 287 -4.21 -16.44 -5.93
C TRP A 287 -4.35 -16.71 -4.43
N ALA A 288 -4.42 -15.67 -3.61
CA ALA A 288 -4.62 -15.81 -2.18
C ALA A 288 -5.94 -16.50 -1.81
N PHE A 289 -7.01 -16.18 -2.55
CA PHE A 289 -8.32 -16.79 -2.34
C PHE A 289 -8.27 -18.30 -2.65
N ILE A 290 -7.67 -18.68 -3.77
CA ILE A 290 -7.51 -20.10 -4.15
C ILE A 290 -6.63 -20.83 -3.14
N ALA A 291 -5.50 -20.24 -2.73
CA ALA A 291 -4.60 -20.83 -1.74
C ALA A 291 -5.27 -21.19 -0.41
N HIS A 292 -6.29 -20.42 0.00
CA HIS A 292 -6.91 -20.59 1.32
C HIS A 292 -8.29 -21.25 1.30
N LYS A 293 -9.07 -21.07 0.23
CA LYS A 293 -10.50 -21.35 0.29
C LYS A 293 -11.06 -22.24 -0.79
N ALA A 294 -10.54 -22.14 -1.99
CA ALA A 294 -11.11 -22.84 -3.13
C ALA A 294 -10.44 -24.19 -3.40
N SER A 295 -9.45 -24.58 -2.60
CA SER A 295 -8.72 -25.82 -2.74
C SER A 295 -9.17 -26.86 -1.71
N ASP A 296 -9.30 -28.11 -2.14
CA ASP A 296 -9.51 -29.24 -1.23
C ASP A 296 -8.31 -29.50 -0.31
N SER A 297 -7.14 -28.98 -0.69
CA SER A 297 -5.90 -29.00 0.09
C SER A 297 -5.32 -27.58 0.18
N PRO A 298 -5.81 -26.74 1.10
CA PRO A 298 -5.35 -25.37 1.23
C PRO A 298 -3.87 -25.30 1.61
N ILE A 299 -3.15 -24.35 0.99
CA ILE A 299 -1.77 -24.05 1.33
C ILE A 299 -1.74 -23.43 2.73
N SER A 300 -0.75 -23.79 3.55
CA SER A 300 -0.63 -23.19 4.88
C SER A 300 -0.52 -21.66 4.79
N VAL A 301 -1.08 -20.96 5.78
CA VAL A 301 -1.02 -19.48 5.85
C VAL A 301 0.42 -18.97 5.78
N ARG A 302 1.36 -19.71 6.39
CA ARG A 302 2.78 -19.38 6.40
C ARG A 302 3.38 -19.48 4.99
N ASP A 303 3.09 -20.55 4.28
CA ASP A 303 3.63 -20.82 2.94
C ASP A 303 3.01 -19.86 1.91
N ALA A 304 1.71 -19.61 2.01
CA ALA A 304 1.02 -18.64 1.17
C ALA A 304 1.55 -17.22 1.39
N ALA A 305 1.77 -16.81 2.65
CA ALA A 305 2.37 -15.53 2.99
C ALA A 305 3.79 -15.41 2.41
N SER A 306 4.62 -16.46 2.57
CA SER A 306 5.98 -16.52 2.04
C SER A 306 6.00 -16.39 0.52
N SER A 307 5.18 -17.19 -0.19
CA SER A 307 5.06 -17.11 -1.65
C SER A 307 4.62 -15.73 -2.13
N MET A 308 3.71 -15.07 -1.41
CA MET A 308 3.26 -13.72 -1.75
C MET A 308 4.22 -12.60 -1.27
N GLY A 309 5.30 -12.91 -0.56
CA GLY A 309 6.22 -11.91 0.00
C GLY A 309 5.55 -11.02 1.05
N HIS A 310 4.81 -11.63 1.97
CA HIS A 310 4.20 -11.02 3.15
C HIS A 310 4.74 -11.65 4.43
N THR A 311 4.60 -10.96 5.56
CA THR A 311 4.61 -11.65 6.86
C THR A 311 3.27 -12.34 7.08
N THR A 312 3.23 -13.39 7.88
CA THR A 312 1.98 -14.11 8.21
C THR A 312 0.92 -13.15 8.80
N GLY A 313 1.33 -12.24 9.70
CA GLY A 313 0.42 -11.24 10.25
C GLY A 313 -0.16 -10.28 9.20
N THR A 314 0.68 -9.81 8.26
CA THR A 314 0.20 -9.01 7.13
C THR A 314 -0.78 -9.81 6.27
N HIS A 315 -0.47 -11.07 5.98
CA HIS A 315 -1.31 -11.92 5.16
C HIS A 315 -2.68 -12.14 5.80
N LEU A 316 -2.73 -12.48 7.09
CA LEU A 316 -3.97 -12.65 7.84
C LEU A 316 -4.78 -11.34 7.93
N SER A 317 -4.13 -10.19 8.06
CA SER A 317 -4.84 -8.90 8.13
C SER A 317 -5.62 -8.57 6.85
N PHE A 318 -5.14 -9.05 5.70
CA PHE A 318 -5.81 -8.86 4.40
C PHE A 318 -6.79 -9.97 4.06
N TYR A 319 -6.44 -11.23 4.32
CA TYR A 319 -7.17 -12.39 3.81
C TYR A 319 -7.92 -13.18 4.88
N GLY A 320 -7.61 -12.99 6.17
CA GLY A 320 -8.31 -13.66 7.27
C GLY A 320 -9.81 -13.34 7.35
N SER A 321 -10.22 -12.15 6.90
CA SER A 321 -11.62 -11.75 6.87
C SER A 321 -12.47 -12.50 5.83
N TRP A 322 -11.85 -13.27 4.93
CA TRP A 322 -12.59 -14.12 3.98
C TRP A 322 -13.04 -15.46 4.59
N THR A 323 -12.73 -15.73 5.85
CA THR A 323 -13.19 -16.95 6.55
C THR A 323 -14.71 -16.89 6.73
N SER A 324 -15.42 -17.87 6.18
CA SER A 324 -16.86 -18.06 6.31
C SER A 324 -17.14 -19.32 7.13
N GLU A 325 -18.33 -19.41 7.69
CA GLU A 325 -18.81 -20.60 8.41
C GLU A 325 -18.65 -21.86 7.55
N ALA A 326 -19.12 -21.82 6.31
CA ALA A 326 -18.96 -22.92 5.35
C ALA A 326 -17.50 -23.33 5.12
N SER A 327 -16.53 -22.39 5.18
CA SER A 327 -15.11 -22.75 5.05
C SER A 327 -14.56 -23.42 6.31
N ILE A 328 -15.11 -23.10 7.48
CA ILE A 328 -14.76 -23.76 8.74
C ILE A 328 -15.32 -25.17 8.74
N GLU A 329 -16.59 -25.35 8.40
CA GLU A 329 -17.26 -26.65 8.30
C GLU A 329 -16.52 -27.56 7.32
N ALA A 330 -16.16 -27.06 6.14
CA ALA A 330 -15.38 -27.84 5.16
C ALA A 330 -13.99 -28.23 5.69
N ALA A 331 -13.33 -27.37 6.48
CA ALA A 331 -12.05 -27.67 7.10
C ALA A 331 -12.19 -28.77 8.18
N VAL A 332 -13.22 -28.69 9.01
CA VAL A 332 -13.54 -29.70 10.04
C VAL A 332 -13.85 -31.05 9.39
N ALA A 333 -14.69 -31.07 8.35
CA ALA A 333 -15.02 -32.30 7.62
C ALA A 333 -13.78 -32.97 7.00
N ARG A 334 -12.85 -32.17 6.42
CA ARG A 334 -11.58 -32.71 5.90
C ARG A 334 -10.71 -33.29 7.02
N HIS A 335 -10.61 -32.60 8.14
CA HIS A 335 -9.82 -33.07 9.28
C HIS A 335 -10.36 -34.41 9.80
N GLN A 336 -11.68 -34.53 9.96
CA GLN A 336 -12.33 -35.78 10.37
C GLN A 336 -12.06 -36.90 9.37
N LYS A 337 -12.21 -36.64 8.07
CA LYS A 337 -11.96 -37.66 7.02
C LYS A 337 -10.50 -38.17 7.03
N ASN A 338 -9.53 -37.26 7.25
CA ASN A 338 -8.11 -37.64 7.26
C ASN A 338 -7.71 -38.40 8.54
N ASN A 339 -8.33 -38.10 9.69
CA ASN A 339 -8.02 -38.74 10.96
C ASN A 339 -8.57 -40.19 11.05
N PHE A 340 -9.62 -40.52 10.30
CA PHE A 340 -10.13 -41.90 10.25
C PHE A 340 -9.28 -42.85 9.34
N ASN A 341 -8.34 -42.31 8.57
CA ASN A 341 -7.44 -43.07 7.71
C ASN A 341 -6.05 -43.27 8.34
N ILE A 342 -5.81 -42.85 9.56
CA ILE A 342 -4.58 -43.20 10.31
C ILE A 342 -4.90 -44.48 11.10
N GLU A 343 -4.63 -45.61 10.51
CA GLU A 343 -4.51 -46.88 11.27
C GLU A 343 -3.30 -46.74 12.21
N VAL A 344 -3.57 -46.90 13.53
CA VAL A 344 -2.57 -46.87 14.59
C VAL A 344 -1.76 -48.16 14.57
#